data_3db7bb80dc9d0c8c31068b5adf4f750a
#
_entry.id   3db7bb80dc9d0c8c31068b5adf4f750a
#
_cell.length_a   1.000
_cell.length_b   1.000
_cell.length_c   1.000
_cell.angle_alpha   90.00
_cell.angle_beta   90.00
_cell.angle_gamma   90.00
#
_symmetry.space_group_name_H-M   'P 1'
#
loop_
_entity.id
_entity.type
_entity.pdbx_description
1 polymer ?
#
loop_
_entity_poly.entity_id
_entity_poly.type
_entity_poly.pdbx_seq_one_letter_code
_entity_poly.pdbx_strand_id
1 'polypeptide(L)'
;MSTRTGRPPRLSRAQIVAAARELIETHGVQALTMRRLATELGATPMALYHHVPDKDALLLLLLDEVATGAGRPQLPQDPRERLIVAARAMHDVLAPVPWITEVLTADDLLSPAALWYPEAILDAAMDAGLDADRAVHAYRSVWYYTAGEILIRAAARRRRDDDRPVFRERVFADIDAEELPRLAAVADRWGALTAADTYEQGLRALVDGLLPDR
;
A
#
# COMPACT_ATOMS: atom_id res chain seq x y z
N MET A 1 3.51 54.21 -9.66
CA MET A 1 3.33 52.93 -10.37
C MET A 1 2.65 51.97 -9.42
N SER A 2 1.34 51.74 -9.63
CA SER A 2 0.53 50.92 -8.76
C SER A 2 0.66 49.44 -9.20
N THR A 3 1.28 48.60 -8.37
CA THR A 3 1.34 47.16 -8.59
C THR A 3 -0.06 46.59 -8.40
N ARG A 4 -0.67 46.15 -9.49
CA ARG A 4 -1.91 45.36 -9.47
C ARG A 4 -1.64 44.09 -8.71
N THR A 5 -2.12 44.03 -7.48
CA THR A 5 -2.23 42.79 -6.71
C THR A 5 -3.21 41.87 -7.44
N GLY A 6 -2.71 40.90 -8.16
CA GLY A 6 -3.53 39.89 -8.82
C GLY A 6 -4.39 39.17 -7.77
N ARG A 7 -5.68 38.97 -8.09
CA ARG A 7 -6.59 38.17 -7.28
C ARG A 7 -5.93 36.80 -7.02
N PRO A 8 -5.81 36.33 -5.75
CA PRO A 8 -5.19 35.05 -5.47
C PRO A 8 -5.82 33.96 -6.34
N PRO A 9 -5.04 33.01 -6.87
CA PRO A 9 -5.57 31.96 -7.71
C PRO A 9 -6.71 31.26 -7.00
N ARG A 10 -7.81 31.10 -7.71
CA ARG A 10 -9.05 30.50 -7.17
C ARG A 10 -8.72 29.06 -6.82
N LEU A 11 -8.86 28.66 -5.54
CA LEU A 11 -8.64 27.31 -5.06
C LEU A 11 -9.36 26.32 -5.97
N SER A 12 -8.69 25.28 -6.41
CA SER A 12 -9.25 24.23 -7.25
C SER A 12 -9.15 22.86 -6.58
N ARG A 13 -10.03 21.93 -6.96
CA ARG A 13 -9.99 20.55 -6.48
C ARG A 13 -8.63 19.88 -6.74
N ALA A 14 -8.05 20.12 -7.92
CA ALA A 14 -6.73 19.58 -8.26
C ALA A 14 -5.61 20.09 -7.34
N GLN A 15 -5.64 21.38 -6.98
CA GLN A 15 -4.67 21.95 -6.04
C GLN A 15 -4.83 21.35 -4.63
N ILE A 16 -6.08 21.12 -4.19
CA ILE A 16 -6.36 20.50 -2.89
C ILE A 16 -5.82 19.06 -2.86
N VAL A 17 -6.07 18.27 -3.90
CA VAL A 17 -5.59 16.89 -4.01
C VAL A 17 -4.05 16.84 -4.06
N ALA A 18 -3.41 17.72 -4.85
CA ALA A 18 -1.95 17.78 -4.93
C ALA A 18 -1.30 18.13 -3.58
N ALA A 19 -1.82 19.17 -2.88
CA ALA A 19 -1.33 19.56 -1.57
C ALA A 19 -1.57 18.48 -0.49
N ALA A 20 -2.70 17.78 -0.57
CA ALA A 20 -2.98 16.66 0.34
C ALA A 20 -2.00 15.51 0.14
N ARG A 21 -1.66 15.18 -1.11
CA ARG A 21 -0.65 14.17 -1.44
C ARG A 21 0.70 14.55 -0.86
N GLU A 22 1.19 15.76 -1.12
CA GLU A 22 2.46 16.26 -0.61
C GLU A 22 2.51 16.23 0.92
N LEU A 23 1.40 16.60 1.58
CA LEU A 23 1.28 16.56 3.04
C LEU A 23 1.38 15.12 3.57
N ILE A 24 0.74 14.15 2.92
CA ILE A 24 0.79 12.73 3.29
C ILE A 24 2.18 12.15 3.06
N GLU A 25 2.79 12.42 1.91
CA GLU A 25 4.12 11.91 1.55
C GLU A 25 5.19 12.42 2.51
N THR A 26 5.06 13.68 2.96
CA THR A 26 6.04 14.32 3.84
C THR A 26 5.83 13.95 5.32
N HIS A 27 4.57 13.83 5.77
CA HIS A 27 4.25 13.76 7.20
C HIS A 27 3.41 12.53 7.59
N GLY A 28 3.07 11.67 6.63
CA GLY A 28 2.18 10.53 6.83
C GLY A 28 0.70 10.88 6.81
N VAL A 29 -0.14 9.86 6.56
CA VAL A 29 -1.60 10.03 6.41
C VAL A 29 -2.29 10.55 7.68
N GLN A 30 -1.74 10.24 8.86
CA GLN A 30 -2.28 10.72 10.15
C GLN A 30 -2.14 12.24 10.31
N ALA A 31 -1.19 12.86 9.63
CA ALA A 31 -1.01 14.31 9.64
C ALA A 31 -2.04 15.05 8.77
N LEU A 32 -2.75 14.36 7.88
CA LEU A 32 -3.77 14.95 7.04
C LEU A 32 -5.02 15.30 7.87
N THR A 33 -5.26 16.59 8.02
CA THR A 33 -6.52 17.15 8.53
C THR A 33 -6.97 18.28 7.64
N MET A 34 -8.28 18.51 7.50
CA MET A 34 -8.80 19.61 6.68
C MET A 34 -8.28 20.98 7.13
N ARG A 35 -8.05 21.16 8.43
CA ARG A 35 -7.49 22.41 8.99
C ARG A 35 -6.03 22.60 8.58
N ARG A 36 -5.19 21.55 8.67
CA ARG A 36 -3.78 21.63 8.29
C ARG A 36 -3.64 21.87 6.80
N LEU A 37 -4.40 21.15 5.99
CA LEU A 37 -4.42 21.32 4.54
C LEU A 37 -4.85 22.74 4.13
N ALA A 38 -5.85 23.33 4.81
CA ALA A 38 -6.25 24.70 4.58
C ALA A 38 -5.11 25.68 4.88
N THR A 39 -4.36 25.46 5.96
CA THR A 39 -3.20 26.27 6.33
C THR A 39 -2.11 26.19 5.25
N GLU A 40 -1.76 24.99 4.76
CA GLU A 40 -0.78 24.79 3.70
C GLU A 40 -1.16 25.52 2.39
N LEU A 41 -2.44 25.56 2.08
CA LEU A 41 -2.98 26.23 0.90
C LEU A 41 -3.22 27.74 1.07
N GLY A 42 -2.94 28.30 2.25
CA GLY A 42 -3.27 29.70 2.56
C GLY A 42 -4.77 30.02 2.44
N ALA A 43 -5.62 29.02 2.71
CA ALA A 43 -7.07 29.09 2.56
C ALA A 43 -7.78 28.92 3.92
N THR A 44 -9.09 29.12 3.94
CA THR A 44 -9.91 28.77 5.11
C THR A 44 -10.42 27.33 4.98
N PRO A 45 -10.67 26.59 6.07
CA PRO A 45 -11.29 25.27 6.00
C PRO A 45 -12.64 25.30 5.25
N MET A 46 -13.43 26.37 5.41
CA MET A 46 -14.71 26.54 4.69
C MET A 46 -14.51 26.56 3.16
N ALA A 47 -13.43 27.19 2.68
CA ALA A 47 -13.10 27.21 1.25
C ALA A 47 -12.79 25.80 0.71
N LEU A 48 -12.13 24.93 1.52
CA LEU A 48 -11.89 23.54 1.15
C LEU A 48 -13.20 22.76 1.09
N TYR A 49 -14.07 22.91 2.08
CA TYR A 49 -15.36 22.20 2.15
C TYR A 49 -16.29 22.48 0.96
N HIS A 50 -16.14 23.62 0.27
CA HIS A 50 -16.83 23.88 -1.00
C HIS A 50 -16.36 22.97 -2.15
N HIS A 51 -15.17 22.39 -2.08
CA HIS A 51 -14.59 21.52 -3.11
C HIS A 51 -14.58 20.05 -2.72
N VAL A 52 -14.37 19.77 -1.44
CA VAL A 52 -14.24 18.41 -0.88
C VAL A 52 -14.94 18.41 0.49
N PRO A 53 -16.01 17.64 0.67
CA PRO A 53 -16.88 17.73 1.85
C PRO A 53 -16.22 17.30 3.16
N ASP A 54 -15.28 16.37 3.11
CA ASP A 54 -14.59 15.82 4.28
C ASP A 54 -13.24 15.17 3.90
N LYS A 55 -12.55 14.62 4.91
CA LYS A 55 -11.28 13.92 4.74
C LYS A 55 -11.44 12.63 3.92
N ASP A 56 -12.51 11.90 4.12
CA ASP A 56 -12.74 10.61 3.47
C ASP A 56 -12.97 10.79 1.97
N ALA A 57 -13.76 11.80 1.59
CA ALA A 57 -13.91 12.19 0.19
C ALA A 57 -12.58 12.62 -0.45
N LEU A 58 -11.70 13.28 0.29
CA LEU A 58 -10.38 13.64 -0.18
C LEU A 58 -9.47 12.41 -0.36
N LEU A 59 -9.50 11.48 0.60
CA LEU A 59 -8.75 10.22 0.50
C LEU A 59 -9.26 9.39 -0.68
N LEU A 60 -10.57 9.29 -0.89
CA LEU A 60 -11.14 8.60 -2.05
C LEU A 60 -10.66 9.19 -3.38
N LEU A 61 -10.52 10.53 -3.48
CA LEU A 61 -9.95 11.15 -4.67
C LEU A 61 -8.50 10.77 -4.92
N LEU A 62 -7.70 10.70 -3.86
CA LEU A 62 -6.31 10.27 -3.95
C LEU A 62 -6.19 8.80 -4.32
N LEU A 63 -7.03 7.93 -3.75
CA LEU A 63 -7.12 6.51 -4.10
C LEU A 63 -7.51 6.31 -5.56
N ASP A 64 -8.54 7.06 -6.01
CA ASP A 64 -9.05 6.98 -7.38
C ASP A 64 -8.01 7.43 -8.43
N GLU A 65 -7.26 8.48 -8.11
CA GLU A 65 -6.20 8.96 -8.98
C GLU A 65 -5.08 7.92 -9.15
N VAL A 66 -4.65 7.26 -8.07
CA VAL A 66 -3.63 6.21 -8.12
C VAL A 66 -4.15 4.99 -8.87
N ALA A 67 -5.38 4.53 -8.58
CA ALA A 67 -5.97 3.37 -9.24
C ALA A 67 -6.23 3.61 -10.75
N THR A 68 -6.64 4.83 -11.12
CA THR A 68 -6.90 5.20 -12.53
C THR A 68 -5.59 5.37 -13.31
N GLY A 69 -4.54 5.90 -12.67
CA GLY A 69 -3.20 6.07 -13.27
C GLY A 69 -2.46 4.75 -13.46
N ALA A 70 -2.89 3.67 -12.81
CA ALA A 70 -2.25 2.38 -12.88
C ALA A 70 -2.57 1.65 -14.19
N GLY A 71 -1.55 1.15 -14.87
CA GLY A 71 -1.71 0.27 -16.04
C GLY A 71 -2.27 -1.09 -15.63
N ARG A 72 -3.19 -1.64 -16.44
CA ARG A 72 -3.67 -3.01 -16.26
C ARG A 72 -2.82 -3.95 -17.13
N PRO A 73 -2.13 -4.95 -16.56
CA PRO A 73 -1.33 -5.88 -17.35
C PRO A 73 -2.24 -6.80 -18.21
N GLN A 74 -1.67 -7.38 -19.26
CA GLN A 74 -2.30 -8.50 -19.94
C GLN A 74 -2.30 -9.72 -19.02
N LEU A 75 -3.47 -10.31 -18.83
CA LEU A 75 -3.63 -11.47 -17.96
C LEU A 75 -3.43 -12.77 -18.76
N PRO A 76 -2.63 -13.73 -18.22
CA PRO A 76 -2.45 -15.05 -18.81
C PRO A 76 -3.74 -15.86 -18.88
N GLN A 77 -3.77 -16.87 -19.78
CA GLN A 77 -4.88 -17.82 -19.88
C GLN A 77 -4.90 -18.81 -18.70
N ASP A 78 -3.72 -19.23 -18.23
CA ASP A 78 -3.61 -20.11 -17.07
C ASP A 78 -4.12 -19.41 -15.81
N PRO A 79 -5.12 -19.95 -15.11
CA PRO A 79 -5.74 -19.29 -13.97
C PRO A 79 -4.77 -19.00 -12.83
N ARG A 80 -3.83 -19.90 -12.56
CA ARG A 80 -2.83 -19.75 -11.50
C ARG A 80 -1.89 -18.57 -11.79
N GLU A 81 -1.33 -18.50 -12.99
CA GLU A 81 -0.48 -17.40 -13.40
C GLU A 81 -1.28 -16.09 -13.51
N ARG A 82 -2.54 -16.15 -13.92
CA ARG A 82 -3.45 -14.99 -13.96
C ARG A 82 -3.64 -14.37 -12.57
N LEU A 83 -3.88 -15.21 -11.55
CA LEU A 83 -3.99 -14.76 -10.17
C LEU A 83 -2.70 -14.11 -9.69
N ILE A 84 -1.55 -14.73 -9.95
CA ILE A 84 -0.23 -14.20 -9.59
C ILE A 84 0.01 -12.83 -10.25
N VAL A 85 -0.28 -12.70 -11.55
CA VAL A 85 -0.10 -11.43 -12.29
C VAL A 85 -1.04 -10.35 -11.76
N ALA A 86 -2.30 -10.67 -11.46
CA ALA A 86 -3.26 -9.72 -10.90
C ALA A 86 -2.85 -9.25 -9.49
N ALA A 87 -2.42 -10.18 -8.63
CA ALA A 87 -1.94 -9.88 -7.28
C ALA A 87 -0.65 -9.04 -7.30
N ARG A 88 0.28 -9.36 -8.22
CA ARG A 88 1.49 -8.58 -8.42
C ARG A 88 1.18 -7.16 -8.91
N ALA A 89 0.26 -7.00 -9.85
CA ALA A 89 -0.17 -5.69 -10.32
C ALA A 89 -0.74 -4.83 -9.16
N MET A 90 -1.52 -5.43 -8.27
CA MET A 90 -2.01 -4.77 -7.05
C MET A 90 -0.85 -4.33 -6.14
N HIS A 91 0.13 -5.21 -5.90
CA HIS A 91 1.33 -4.88 -5.12
C HIS A 91 2.11 -3.72 -5.76
N ASP A 92 2.39 -3.79 -7.06
CA ASP A 92 3.23 -2.83 -7.78
C ASP A 92 2.62 -1.40 -7.79
N VAL A 93 1.31 -1.30 -7.70
CA VAL A 93 0.59 -0.02 -7.55
C VAL A 93 0.65 0.51 -6.12
N LEU A 94 0.58 -0.36 -5.12
CA LEU A 94 0.50 0.03 -3.71
C LEU A 94 1.87 0.22 -3.06
N ALA A 95 2.88 -0.54 -3.46
CA ALA A 95 4.21 -0.51 -2.85
C ALA A 95 4.93 0.84 -2.91
N PRO A 96 4.78 1.68 -3.97
CA PRO A 96 5.32 3.03 -4.00
C PRO A 96 4.60 4.02 -3.07
N VAL A 97 3.35 3.72 -2.69
CA VAL A 97 2.46 4.59 -1.92
C VAL A 97 1.89 3.88 -0.69
N PRO A 98 2.75 3.44 0.27
CA PRO A 98 2.33 2.59 1.39
C PRO A 98 1.22 3.17 2.26
N TRP A 99 1.08 4.49 2.30
CA TRP A 99 0.02 5.18 3.02
C TRP A 99 -1.38 4.80 2.51
N ILE A 100 -1.51 4.42 1.22
CA ILE A 100 -2.78 3.91 0.68
C ILE A 100 -3.14 2.59 1.37
N THR A 101 -2.16 1.69 1.54
CA THR A 101 -2.39 0.43 2.26
C THR A 101 -2.79 0.70 3.71
N GLU A 102 -2.19 1.71 4.38
CA GLU A 102 -2.60 2.14 5.72
C GLU A 102 -4.07 2.60 5.74
N VAL A 103 -4.52 3.39 4.75
CA VAL A 103 -5.91 3.85 4.63
C VAL A 103 -6.85 2.68 4.36
N LEU A 104 -6.55 1.83 3.37
CA LEU A 104 -7.39 0.69 3.01
C LEU A 104 -7.57 -0.32 4.15
N THR A 105 -6.61 -0.42 5.08
CA THR A 105 -6.68 -1.33 6.22
C THR A 105 -7.35 -0.73 7.45
N ALA A 106 -7.41 0.59 7.57
CA ALA A 106 -7.90 1.29 8.76
C ALA A 106 -9.32 1.84 8.58
N ASP A 107 -9.63 2.41 7.42
CA ASP A 107 -10.82 3.24 7.21
C ASP A 107 -11.87 2.58 6.29
N ASP A 108 -11.63 1.36 5.82
CA ASP A 108 -12.52 0.60 4.91
C ASP A 108 -12.93 1.40 3.64
N LEU A 109 -12.06 2.34 3.22
CA LEU A 109 -12.26 3.11 2.00
C LEU A 109 -11.82 2.29 0.79
N LEU A 110 -12.63 2.32 -0.28
CA LEU A 110 -12.34 1.62 -1.53
C LEU A 110 -12.73 2.50 -2.73
N SER A 111 -11.75 2.73 -3.64
CA SER A 111 -12.05 3.39 -4.91
C SER A 111 -12.71 2.41 -5.88
N PRO A 112 -13.81 2.80 -6.56
CA PRO A 112 -14.39 1.99 -7.63
C PRO A 112 -13.40 1.65 -8.74
N ALA A 113 -12.43 2.51 -9.04
CA ALA A 113 -11.39 2.26 -10.05
C ALA A 113 -10.44 1.10 -9.66
N ALA A 114 -10.33 0.79 -8.35
CA ALA A 114 -9.52 -0.30 -7.83
C ALA A 114 -10.21 -1.68 -7.87
N LEU A 115 -11.52 -1.74 -8.16
CA LEU A 115 -12.29 -3.01 -8.16
C LEU A 115 -11.81 -4.01 -9.21
N TRP A 116 -11.03 -3.57 -10.19
CA TRP A 116 -10.40 -4.47 -11.15
C TRP A 116 -9.50 -5.52 -10.50
N TYR A 117 -8.77 -5.17 -9.42
CA TYR A 117 -7.84 -6.10 -8.77
C TYR A 117 -8.54 -7.26 -8.07
N PRO A 118 -9.51 -7.03 -7.16
CA PRO A 118 -10.26 -8.14 -6.58
C PRO A 118 -11.01 -8.94 -7.64
N GLU A 119 -11.63 -8.30 -8.65
CA GLU A 119 -12.33 -8.99 -9.73
C GLU A 119 -11.40 -9.96 -10.48
N ALA A 120 -10.22 -9.50 -10.91
CA ALA A 120 -9.27 -10.35 -11.65
C ALA A 120 -8.74 -11.52 -10.79
N ILE A 121 -8.57 -11.32 -9.48
CA ILE A 121 -8.13 -12.39 -8.56
C ILE A 121 -9.27 -13.39 -8.33
N LEU A 122 -10.51 -12.94 -8.13
CA LEU A 122 -11.67 -13.79 -7.96
C LEU A 122 -11.95 -14.63 -9.21
N ASP A 123 -11.95 -14.00 -10.40
CA ASP A 123 -12.11 -14.65 -11.69
C ASP A 123 -11.09 -15.78 -11.86
N ALA A 124 -9.81 -15.48 -11.62
CA ALA A 124 -8.75 -16.48 -11.72
C ALA A 124 -8.90 -17.63 -10.71
N ALA A 125 -9.30 -17.32 -9.47
CA ALA A 125 -9.50 -18.34 -8.42
C ALA A 125 -10.69 -19.25 -8.74
N MET A 126 -11.78 -18.71 -9.27
CA MET A 126 -12.96 -19.47 -9.68
C MET A 126 -12.69 -20.34 -10.90
N ASP A 127 -11.96 -19.81 -11.90
CA ASP A 127 -11.53 -20.60 -13.07
C ASP A 127 -10.55 -21.72 -12.71
N ALA A 128 -9.80 -21.56 -11.60
CA ALA A 128 -8.97 -22.62 -11.02
C ALA A 128 -9.79 -23.69 -10.25
N GLY A 129 -11.11 -23.53 -10.13
CA GLY A 129 -12.01 -24.53 -9.53
C GLY A 129 -12.48 -24.20 -8.09
N LEU A 130 -12.21 -23.00 -7.57
CA LEU A 130 -12.80 -22.60 -6.30
C LEU A 130 -14.25 -22.13 -6.49
N ASP A 131 -15.11 -22.40 -5.52
CA ASP A 131 -16.40 -21.72 -5.41
C ASP A 131 -16.22 -20.26 -4.98
N ALA A 132 -17.29 -19.46 -5.08
CA ALA A 132 -17.24 -18.02 -4.81
C ALA A 132 -16.76 -17.68 -3.39
N ASP A 133 -17.20 -18.44 -2.37
CA ASP A 133 -16.83 -18.18 -0.97
C ASP A 133 -15.34 -18.46 -0.75
N ARG A 134 -14.83 -19.57 -1.30
CA ARG A 134 -13.41 -19.92 -1.24
C ARG A 134 -12.55 -18.97 -2.06
N ALA A 135 -13.05 -18.47 -3.20
CA ALA A 135 -12.36 -17.46 -4.00
C ALA A 135 -12.19 -16.14 -3.21
N VAL A 136 -13.21 -15.70 -2.45
CA VAL A 136 -13.11 -14.55 -1.54
C VAL A 136 -12.10 -14.82 -0.42
N HIS A 137 -12.04 -16.01 0.14
CA HIS A 137 -11.03 -16.36 1.14
C HIS A 137 -9.61 -16.37 0.55
N ALA A 138 -9.44 -16.83 -0.69
CA ALA A 138 -8.17 -16.78 -1.40
C ALA A 138 -7.74 -15.32 -1.65
N TYR A 139 -8.65 -14.47 -2.14
CA TYR A 139 -8.40 -13.02 -2.28
C TYR A 139 -7.96 -12.39 -0.96
N ARG A 140 -8.65 -12.67 0.15
CA ARG A 140 -8.27 -12.14 1.48
C ARG A 140 -6.88 -12.56 1.91
N SER A 141 -6.50 -13.81 1.65
CA SER A 141 -5.17 -14.32 1.99
C SER A 141 -4.09 -13.59 1.18
N VAL A 142 -4.31 -13.40 -0.12
CA VAL A 142 -3.44 -12.62 -1.00
C VAL A 142 -3.36 -11.16 -0.53
N TRP A 143 -4.50 -10.55 -0.17
CA TRP A 143 -4.54 -9.19 0.36
C TRP A 143 -3.73 -9.03 1.64
N TYR A 144 -3.91 -9.93 2.62
CA TYR A 144 -3.17 -9.86 3.87
C TYR A 144 -1.66 -10.03 3.67
N TYR A 145 -1.26 -10.95 2.79
CA TYR A 145 0.14 -11.12 2.43
C TYR A 145 0.72 -9.86 1.80
N THR A 146 0.04 -9.29 0.81
CA THR A 146 0.45 -8.09 0.08
C THR A 146 0.50 -6.86 0.99
N ALA A 147 -0.56 -6.60 1.74
CA ALA A 147 -0.63 -5.47 2.65
C ALA A 147 0.44 -5.56 3.76
N GLY A 148 0.61 -6.74 4.35
CA GLY A 148 1.61 -6.99 5.37
C GLY A 148 3.03 -6.76 4.85
N GLU A 149 3.34 -7.25 3.66
CA GLU A 149 4.63 -7.04 3.01
C GLU A 149 4.93 -5.56 2.79
N ILE A 150 3.99 -4.82 2.19
CA ILE A 150 4.12 -3.39 1.90
C ILE A 150 4.35 -2.59 3.19
N LEU A 151 3.53 -2.81 4.21
CA LEU A 151 3.60 -2.07 5.48
C LEU A 151 4.89 -2.38 6.26
N ILE A 152 5.30 -3.66 6.29
CA ILE A 152 6.55 -4.08 6.96
C ILE A 152 7.76 -3.47 6.24
N ARG A 153 7.81 -3.51 4.90
CA ARG A 153 8.89 -2.88 4.13
C ARG A 153 8.92 -1.37 4.29
N ALA A 154 7.76 -0.71 4.24
CA ALA A 154 7.68 0.72 4.47
C ALA A 154 8.19 1.11 5.86
N ALA A 155 7.80 0.35 6.90
CA ALA A 155 8.30 0.56 8.25
C ALA A 155 9.81 0.28 8.38
N ALA A 156 10.33 -0.70 7.64
CA ALA A 156 11.77 -1.00 7.62
C ALA A 156 12.59 0.10 6.92
N ARG A 157 12.07 0.68 5.82
CA ARG A 157 12.69 1.83 5.13
C ARG A 157 12.76 3.04 6.06
N ARG A 158 11.64 3.44 6.69
CA ARG A 158 11.60 4.55 7.66
C ARG A 158 12.60 4.39 8.81
N ARG A 159 12.84 3.15 9.27
CA ARG A 159 13.82 2.86 10.33
C ARG A 159 15.27 2.95 9.88
N ARG A 160 15.58 2.69 8.60
CA ARG A 160 16.95 2.85 8.07
C ARG A 160 17.39 4.31 7.99
N ASP A 161 16.41 5.21 7.78
CA ASP A 161 16.65 6.65 7.76
C ASP A 161 16.82 7.24 9.18
N ASP A 162 16.53 6.45 10.22
CA ASP A 162 16.69 6.80 11.62
C ASP A 162 17.97 6.10 12.14
N ASP A 163 19.05 6.82 12.37
CA ASP A 163 20.41 6.36 12.77
C ASP A 163 20.45 5.63 14.13
N ARG A 164 19.34 5.03 14.56
CA ARG A 164 19.24 4.28 15.81
C ARG A 164 19.77 2.86 15.68
N PRO A 165 20.63 2.40 16.63
CA PRO A 165 21.08 1.02 16.66
C PRO A 165 19.89 0.05 16.66
N VAL A 166 19.92 -0.93 15.78
CA VAL A 166 18.86 -1.94 15.68
C VAL A 166 18.96 -2.87 16.91
N PHE A 167 18.01 -2.77 17.83
CA PHE A 167 17.97 -3.62 19.04
C PHE A 167 18.08 -5.11 18.72
N ARG A 168 17.51 -5.54 17.61
CA ARG A 168 17.58 -6.93 17.11
C ARG A 168 19.01 -7.41 16.89
N GLU A 169 19.93 -6.58 16.38
CA GLU A 169 21.32 -6.96 16.16
C GLU A 169 22.03 -7.32 17.44
N ARG A 170 21.75 -6.60 18.51
CA ARG A 170 22.27 -6.93 19.85
C ARG A 170 21.73 -8.25 20.38
N VAL A 171 20.41 -8.46 20.25
CA VAL A 171 19.78 -9.72 20.68
C VAL A 171 20.35 -10.91 19.90
N PHE A 172 20.62 -10.74 18.60
CA PHE A 172 21.17 -11.81 17.76
C PHE A 172 22.65 -12.08 18.05
N ALA A 173 23.44 -11.08 18.47
CA ALA A 173 24.81 -11.26 18.89
C ALA A 173 24.94 -12.11 20.17
N ASP A 174 23.92 -12.09 21.03
CA ASP A 174 23.88 -12.77 22.33
C ASP A 174 23.10 -14.10 22.29
N ILE A 175 22.79 -14.64 21.08
CA ILE A 175 22.07 -15.93 20.96
C ILE A 175 22.92 -17.08 21.48
N ASP A 176 22.34 -17.86 22.40
CA ASP A 176 22.89 -19.14 22.83
C ASP A 176 22.71 -20.19 21.72
N ALA A 177 23.83 -20.63 21.14
CA ALA A 177 23.82 -21.60 20.05
C ALA A 177 23.44 -23.01 20.50
N GLU A 178 23.56 -23.34 21.80
CA GLU A 178 23.11 -24.64 22.33
C GLU A 178 21.58 -24.66 22.45
N GLU A 179 20.98 -23.55 22.91
CA GLU A 179 19.52 -23.42 23.06
C GLU A 179 18.84 -23.17 21.71
N LEU A 180 19.41 -22.29 20.84
CA LEU A 180 18.79 -21.84 19.59
C LEU A 180 19.69 -22.08 18.35
N PRO A 181 20.08 -23.32 18.06
CA PRO A 181 21.10 -23.63 17.03
C PRO A 181 20.69 -23.20 15.62
N ARG A 182 19.40 -23.24 15.28
CA ARG A 182 18.92 -22.84 13.94
C ARG A 182 18.96 -21.33 13.75
N LEU A 183 18.63 -20.59 14.78
CA LEU A 183 18.67 -19.13 14.73
C LEU A 183 20.12 -18.62 14.75
N ALA A 184 20.98 -19.21 15.59
CA ALA A 184 22.41 -18.90 15.64
C ALA A 184 23.10 -19.10 14.27
N ALA A 185 22.74 -20.13 13.52
CA ALA A 185 23.30 -20.43 12.20
C ALA A 185 23.03 -19.35 11.12
N VAL A 186 22.09 -18.43 11.33
CA VAL A 186 21.71 -17.37 10.38
C VAL A 186 21.75 -15.97 11.01
N ALA A 187 22.12 -15.86 12.27
CA ALA A 187 22.06 -14.61 13.06
C ALA A 187 22.86 -13.47 12.43
N ASP A 188 24.08 -13.76 11.97
CA ASP A 188 25.02 -12.82 11.34
C ASP A 188 24.51 -12.21 10.02
N ARG A 189 23.69 -12.95 9.29
CA ARG A 189 23.14 -12.54 7.99
C ARG A 189 21.63 -12.33 7.99
N TRP A 190 20.98 -12.46 9.14
CA TRP A 190 19.53 -12.29 9.28
C TRP A 190 19.01 -10.98 8.68
N GLY A 191 19.71 -9.87 8.94
CA GLY A 191 19.34 -8.56 8.42
C GLY A 191 19.33 -8.52 6.89
N ALA A 192 20.36 -9.08 6.25
CA ALA A 192 20.47 -9.15 4.79
C ALA A 192 19.40 -10.07 4.19
N LEU A 193 19.20 -11.26 4.80
CA LEU A 193 18.21 -12.24 4.34
C LEU A 193 16.77 -11.69 4.42
N THR A 194 16.42 -11.01 5.51
CA THR A 194 15.08 -10.44 5.70
C THR A 194 14.85 -9.15 4.91
N ALA A 195 15.91 -8.50 4.41
CA ALA A 195 15.80 -7.35 3.52
C ALA A 195 15.65 -7.73 2.04
N ALA A 196 15.93 -8.98 1.68
CA ALA A 196 15.80 -9.47 0.30
C ALA A 196 14.36 -9.36 -0.19
N ASP A 197 14.19 -9.08 -1.49
CA ASP A 197 12.86 -9.11 -2.11
C ASP A 197 12.46 -10.56 -2.38
N THR A 198 11.48 -11.02 -1.61
CA THR A 198 10.92 -12.38 -1.71
C THR A 198 9.42 -12.36 -1.96
N TYR A 199 8.85 -11.19 -2.31
CA TYR A 199 7.40 -11.06 -2.46
C TYR A 199 6.84 -12.04 -3.48
N GLU A 200 7.42 -12.09 -4.69
CA GLU A 200 6.93 -12.99 -5.73
C GLU A 200 7.06 -14.48 -5.36
N GLN A 201 8.17 -14.85 -4.71
CA GLN A 201 8.37 -16.23 -4.25
C GLN A 201 7.31 -16.63 -3.21
N GLY A 202 7.05 -15.77 -2.24
CA GLY A 202 6.04 -16.01 -1.23
C GLY A 202 4.62 -16.00 -1.78
N LEU A 203 4.32 -15.10 -2.74
CA LEU A 203 3.04 -15.05 -3.43
C LEU A 203 2.77 -16.36 -4.20
N ARG A 204 3.76 -16.87 -4.95
CA ARG A 204 3.63 -18.16 -5.66
C ARG A 204 3.35 -19.30 -4.70
N ALA A 205 4.11 -19.42 -3.62
CA ALA A 205 3.89 -20.45 -2.61
C ALA A 205 2.50 -20.34 -1.95
N LEU A 206 2.02 -19.12 -1.69
CA LEU A 206 0.68 -18.88 -1.17
C LEU A 206 -0.40 -19.32 -2.16
N VAL A 207 -0.27 -18.93 -3.43
CA VAL A 207 -1.22 -19.28 -4.50
C VAL A 207 -1.24 -20.80 -4.73
N ASP A 208 -0.08 -21.46 -4.67
CA ASP A 208 0.04 -22.93 -4.78
C ASP A 208 -0.71 -23.65 -3.67
N GLY A 209 -0.69 -23.11 -2.45
CA GLY A 209 -1.44 -23.67 -1.32
C GLY A 209 -2.93 -23.34 -1.30
N LEU A 210 -3.36 -22.26 -1.97
CA LEU A 210 -4.76 -21.82 -2.00
C LEU A 210 -5.58 -22.50 -3.10
N LEU A 211 -4.98 -22.73 -4.26
CA LEU A 211 -5.65 -23.32 -5.41
C LEU A 211 -5.54 -24.85 -5.40
N PRO A 212 -6.55 -25.57 -5.89
CA PRO A 212 -6.50 -27.03 -5.98
C PRO A 212 -5.35 -27.48 -6.90
N ASP A 213 -4.86 -28.69 -6.63
CA ASP A 213 -3.91 -29.38 -7.52
C ASP A 213 -4.54 -29.58 -8.90
N ARG A 214 -3.69 -29.55 -9.93
CA ARG A 214 -4.12 -29.77 -11.33
C ARG A 214 -4.53 -31.21 -11.56
#